data_66a94f4328570097deec9a04bf825acd
#
_entry.id   66a94f4328570097deec9a04bf825acd
#
_cell.length_a   1.000
_cell.length_b   1.000
_cell.length_c   1.000
_cell.angle_alpha   90.00
_cell.angle_beta   90.00
_cell.angle_gamma   90.00
#
_symmetry.space_group_name_H-M   'P 1'
#
loop_
_entity.id
_entity.type
_entity.pdbx_description
1 polymer ?
#
loop_
_entity_poly.entity_id
_entity_poly.type
_entity_poly.pdbx_seq_one_letter_code
_entity_poly.pdbx_strand_id
1 'polypeptide(L)'
;MTEPEPLSYDVTGSGPVLLLVPGGAGHPMGLGPLTERLAHRFTVVTYDPLGLAHGRLGLPVPDQRPEDWSEGAHRVLEAVLPSDEQAYVFGTSSGGIAVLDLLARHPRRLAHVVAHEPPCVTVLPDGRERREELIGQLDGPGRPPAEGADATPMGVFLAHVLRPFSAYVPSPTSPERRLTLGVGTESRGQLLGDTAELLATRLSIPLMDFPGGHLGTLDHPVEFADALADTLLSSARTSS
;
A
#
# COMPACT_ATOMS: atom_id res chain seq x y z
N MET A 1 -14.72 -23.76 -12.65
CA MET A 1 -14.51 -22.79 -11.58
C MET A 1 -13.10 -23.04 -11.08
N THR A 2 -12.16 -22.17 -11.37
CA THR A 2 -10.81 -22.19 -10.77
C THR A 2 -10.97 -21.94 -9.28
N GLU A 3 -10.38 -22.79 -8.44
CA GLU A 3 -10.31 -22.51 -7.00
C GLU A 3 -9.67 -21.15 -6.77
N PRO A 4 -10.20 -20.34 -5.82
CA PRO A 4 -9.58 -19.07 -5.50
C PRO A 4 -8.14 -19.30 -5.02
N GLU A 5 -7.20 -18.49 -5.52
CA GLU A 5 -5.81 -18.57 -5.07
C GLU A 5 -5.71 -18.48 -3.55
N PRO A 6 -4.82 -19.27 -2.92
CA PRO A 6 -4.63 -19.24 -1.47
C PRO A 6 -4.19 -17.83 -1.03
N LEU A 7 -4.75 -17.37 0.09
CA LEU A 7 -4.35 -16.11 0.69
C LEU A 7 -3.03 -16.29 1.42
N SER A 8 -2.07 -15.39 1.17
CA SER A 8 -0.78 -15.35 1.85
C SER A 8 -0.73 -14.13 2.76
N TYR A 9 -0.66 -14.34 4.07
CA TYR A 9 -0.57 -13.29 5.08
C TYR A 9 -0.06 -13.85 6.40
N ASP A 10 0.55 -12.98 7.20
CA ASP A 10 0.97 -13.28 8.57
C ASP A 10 0.15 -12.47 9.57
N VAL A 11 -0.03 -13.00 10.77
CA VAL A 11 -0.75 -12.32 11.87
C VAL A 11 0.12 -12.29 13.11
N THR A 12 0.29 -11.11 13.71
CA THR A 12 1.06 -10.94 14.94
C THR A 12 0.46 -9.85 15.83
N GLY A 13 0.72 -9.92 17.15
CA GLY A 13 0.22 -8.95 18.11
C GLY A 13 -1.20 -9.22 18.57
N SER A 14 -1.79 -8.23 19.26
CA SER A 14 -3.15 -8.28 19.79
C SER A 14 -3.74 -6.87 19.88
N GLY A 15 -5.04 -6.74 19.69
CA GLY A 15 -5.77 -5.46 19.69
C GLY A 15 -6.63 -5.30 18.44
N PRO A 16 -7.05 -4.06 18.10
CA PRO A 16 -7.75 -3.80 16.86
C PRO A 16 -6.96 -4.29 15.64
N VAL A 17 -7.64 -4.80 14.63
CA VAL A 17 -6.97 -5.31 13.42
C VAL A 17 -6.41 -4.16 12.59
N LEU A 18 -5.14 -4.28 12.19
CA LEU A 18 -4.45 -3.42 11.24
C LEU A 18 -3.92 -4.25 10.08
N LEU A 19 -4.49 -4.07 8.89
CA LEU A 19 -3.99 -4.67 7.67
C LEU A 19 -2.86 -3.81 7.09
N LEU A 20 -1.69 -4.41 6.84
CA LEU A 20 -0.56 -3.81 6.12
C LEU A 20 -0.50 -4.35 4.69
N VAL A 21 -0.51 -3.45 3.70
CA VAL A 21 -0.30 -3.77 2.29
C VAL A 21 1.03 -3.17 1.83
N PRO A 22 2.05 -4.00 1.60
CA PRO A 22 3.40 -3.55 1.25
C PRO A 22 3.45 -2.93 -0.17
N GLY A 23 4.51 -2.16 -0.41
CA GLY A 23 4.80 -1.58 -1.72
C GLY A 23 5.52 -2.54 -2.67
N GLY A 24 5.97 -2.02 -3.80
CA GLY A 24 6.69 -2.77 -4.82
C GLY A 24 5.87 -3.93 -5.38
N ALA A 25 6.42 -5.14 -5.32
CA ALA A 25 5.74 -6.37 -5.72
C ALA A 25 4.79 -6.96 -4.66
N GLY A 26 4.48 -6.20 -3.60
CA GLY A 26 3.70 -6.72 -2.48
C GLY A 26 4.48 -7.66 -1.55
N HIS A 27 5.79 -7.75 -1.71
CA HIS A 27 6.64 -8.56 -0.86
C HIS A 27 6.90 -7.83 0.47
N PRO A 28 6.51 -8.40 1.64
CA PRO A 28 6.60 -7.71 2.93
C PRO A 28 8.02 -7.63 3.51
N MET A 29 9.06 -7.96 2.73
CA MET A 29 10.45 -7.95 3.16
C MET A 29 10.88 -6.55 3.66
N GLY A 30 11.54 -6.51 4.81
CA GLY A 30 11.99 -5.27 5.45
C GLY A 30 10.96 -4.63 6.38
N LEU A 31 9.68 -5.05 6.37
CA LEU A 31 8.65 -4.51 7.27
C LEU A 31 8.63 -5.15 8.67
N GLY A 32 9.51 -6.09 8.97
CA GLY A 32 9.58 -6.76 10.29
C GLY A 32 9.62 -5.78 11.46
N PRO A 33 10.60 -4.85 11.53
CA PRO A 33 10.69 -3.90 12.64
C PRO A 33 9.47 -2.99 12.79
N LEU A 34 8.87 -2.53 11.66
CA LEU A 34 7.61 -1.79 11.66
C LEU A 34 6.46 -2.62 12.25
N THR A 35 6.33 -3.86 11.76
CA THR A 35 5.29 -4.81 12.19
C THR A 35 5.42 -5.14 13.67
N GLU A 36 6.62 -5.43 14.15
CA GLU A 36 6.91 -5.69 15.56
C GLU A 36 6.49 -4.52 16.45
N ARG A 37 6.82 -3.29 16.05
CA ARG A 37 6.44 -2.10 16.81
C ARG A 37 4.93 -1.90 16.85
N LEU A 38 4.24 -2.06 15.72
CA LEU A 38 2.78 -1.94 15.62
C LEU A 38 2.05 -3.04 16.40
N ALA A 39 2.62 -4.24 16.49
CA ALA A 39 2.04 -5.39 17.21
C ALA A 39 1.87 -5.16 18.72
N HIS A 40 2.48 -4.13 19.29
CA HIS A 40 2.24 -3.70 20.67
C HIS A 40 0.87 -3.03 20.85
N ARG A 41 0.23 -2.58 19.78
CA ARG A 41 -1.04 -1.82 19.82
C ARG A 41 -2.14 -2.41 18.94
N PHE A 42 -1.79 -3.32 18.01
CA PHE A 42 -2.69 -3.89 17.02
C PHE A 42 -2.50 -5.41 16.86
N THR A 43 -3.53 -6.06 16.39
CA THR A 43 -3.39 -7.33 15.68
C THR A 43 -2.99 -6.96 14.24
N VAL A 44 -1.71 -7.07 13.94
CA VAL A 44 -1.15 -6.70 12.62
C VAL A 44 -1.28 -7.89 11.67
N VAL A 45 -1.92 -7.65 10.55
CA VAL A 45 -2.07 -8.61 9.43
C VAL A 45 -1.22 -8.10 8.28
N THR A 46 -0.10 -8.77 7.99
CA THR A 46 0.79 -8.41 6.86
C THR A 46 0.39 -9.22 5.64
N TYR A 47 -0.22 -8.57 4.65
CA TYR A 47 -0.66 -9.20 3.42
C TYR A 47 0.48 -9.31 2.40
N ASP A 48 0.58 -10.47 1.75
CA ASP A 48 1.53 -10.77 0.66
C ASP A 48 0.73 -11.12 -0.60
N PRO A 49 0.35 -10.11 -1.43
CA PRO A 49 -0.57 -10.29 -2.55
C PRO A 49 -0.20 -11.40 -3.52
N LEU A 50 1.07 -11.63 -3.74
CA LEU A 50 1.61 -12.61 -4.69
C LEU A 50 2.16 -13.87 -4.02
N GLY A 51 2.19 -13.91 -2.68
CA GLY A 51 2.76 -15.02 -1.93
C GLY A 51 4.28 -15.17 -2.09
N LEU A 52 4.98 -14.09 -2.46
CA LEU A 52 6.43 -14.16 -2.74
C LEU A 52 7.24 -14.49 -1.50
N ALA A 53 6.86 -13.96 -0.35
CA ALA A 53 7.46 -14.31 0.94
C ALA A 53 7.00 -15.69 1.45
N HIS A 54 5.91 -16.23 0.90
CA HIS A 54 5.31 -17.51 1.25
C HIS A 54 5.65 -18.63 0.26
N GLY A 55 6.81 -18.52 -0.40
CA GLY A 55 7.36 -19.61 -1.22
C GLY A 55 7.00 -19.55 -2.70
N ARG A 56 6.34 -18.49 -3.17
CA ARG A 56 6.00 -18.33 -4.58
C ARG A 56 7.04 -17.55 -5.40
N LEU A 57 8.09 -17.05 -4.76
CA LEU A 57 9.17 -16.37 -5.47
C LEU A 57 9.87 -17.31 -6.45
N GLY A 58 10.06 -16.85 -7.70
CA GLY A 58 10.64 -17.65 -8.77
C GLY A 58 9.60 -18.48 -9.56
N LEU A 59 8.33 -18.45 -9.18
CA LEU A 59 7.24 -19.01 -9.98
C LEU A 59 6.68 -17.95 -10.95
N PRO A 60 6.11 -18.33 -12.09
CA PRO A 60 5.51 -17.40 -13.04
C PRO A 60 4.44 -16.52 -12.37
N VAL A 61 4.54 -15.21 -12.57
CA VAL A 61 3.61 -14.21 -12.03
C VAL A 61 2.83 -13.58 -13.20
N PRO A 62 1.49 -13.56 -13.15
CA PRO A 62 0.69 -12.83 -14.14
C PRO A 62 0.80 -11.32 -13.92
N ASP A 63 0.44 -10.52 -14.94
CA ASP A 63 0.32 -9.08 -14.79
C ASP A 63 -0.70 -8.74 -13.69
N GLN A 64 -0.32 -7.83 -12.82
CA GLN A 64 -1.09 -7.44 -11.64
C GLN A 64 -1.87 -6.16 -11.89
N ARG A 65 -3.04 -6.05 -11.27
CA ARG A 65 -3.82 -4.81 -11.25
C ARG A 65 -4.13 -4.42 -9.80
N PRO A 66 -4.34 -3.12 -9.52
CA PRO A 66 -4.74 -2.65 -8.20
C PRO A 66 -5.96 -3.39 -7.64
N GLU A 67 -6.92 -3.72 -8.51
CA GLU A 67 -8.15 -4.45 -8.17
C GLU A 67 -7.86 -5.86 -7.66
N ASP A 68 -6.85 -6.54 -8.19
CA ASP A 68 -6.50 -7.90 -7.79
C ASP A 68 -5.98 -7.90 -6.34
N TRP A 69 -5.17 -6.88 -5.99
CA TRP A 69 -4.66 -6.72 -4.62
C TRP A 69 -5.74 -6.25 -3.66
N SER A 70 -6.65 -5.36 -4.09
CA SER A 70 -7.74 -4.89 -3.23
C SER A 70 -8.75 -6.00 -2.92
N GLU A 71 -9.10 -6.84 -3.90
CA GLU A 71 -9.96 -8.00 -3.68
C GLU A 71 -9.28 -9.04 -2.77
N GLY A 72 -7.99 -9.30 -2.96
CA GLY A 72 -7.21 -10.15 -2.07
C GLY A 72 -7.18 -9.61 -0.64
N ALA A 73 -6.91 -8.32 -0.47
CA ALA A 73 -6.94 -7.64 0.83
C ALA A 73 -8.32 -7.72 1.49
N HIS A 74 -9.41 -7.55 0.72
CA HIS A 74 -10.76 -7.73 1.22
C HIS A 74 -11.00 -9.16 1.71
N ARG A 75 -10.59 -10.17 0.93
CA ARG A 75 -10.70 -11.58 1.34
C ARG A 75 -9.89 -11.89 2.61
N VAL A 76 -8.71 -11.27 2.79
CA VAL A 76 -7.94 -11.39 4.04
C VAL A 76 -8.73 -10.81 5.20
N LEU A 77 -9.32 -9.61 5.04
CA LEU A 77 -10.16 -9.02 6.09
C LEU A 77 -11.37 -9.90 6.42
N GLU A 78 -12.05 -10.48 5.44
CA GLU A 78 -13.15 -11.43 5.68
C GLU A 78 -12.71 -12.71 6.41
N ALA A 79 -11.45 -13.12 6.25
CA ALA A 79 -10.90 -14.29 6.94
C ALA A 79 -10.48 -14.02 8.40
N VAL A 80 -10.09 -12.77 8.72
CA VAL A 80 -9.50 -12.44 10.04
C VAL A 80 -10.43 -11.64 10.93
N LEU A 81 -11.44 -10.92 10.38
CA LEU A 81 -12.36 -10.08 11.14
C LEU A 81 -13.67 -10.80 11.46
N PRO A 82 -14.20 -10.64 12.67
CA PRO A 82 -15.62 -10.89 12.93
C PRO A 82 -16.53 -10.10 11.98
N SER A 83 -17.73 -10.60 11.73
CA SER A 83 -18.62 -10.11 10.68
C SER A 83 -19.07 -8.65 10.83
N ASP A 84 -19.04 -8.11 12.04
CA ASP A 84 -19.49 -6.76 12.42
C ASP A 84 -18.33 -5.80 12.74
N GLU A 85 -17.08 -6.28 12.69
CA GLU A 85 -15.90 -5.46 12.99
C GLU A 85 -15.31 -4.79 11.73
N GLN A 86 -14.55 -3.72 11.98
CA GLN A 86 -13.81 -2.98 10.98
C GLN A 86 -12.33 -2.97 11.31
N ALA A 87 -11.48 -2.98 10.27
CA ALA A 87 -10.05 -2.89 10.40
C ALA A 87 -9.53 -1.49 10.09
N TYR A 88 -8.42 -1.14 10.72
CA TYR A 88 -7.51 -0.14 10.20
C TYR A 88 -6.71 -0.73 9.03
N VAL A 89 -6.35 0.12 8.08
CA VAL A 89 -5.59 -0.31 6.90
C VAL A 89 -4.48 0.68 6.60
N PHE A 90 -3.30 0.16 6.34
CA PHE A 90 -2.15 0.93 5.88
C PHE A 90 -1.61 0.33 4.59
N GLY A 91 -1.32 1.18 3.60
CA GLY A 91 -0.63 0.80 2.39
C GLY A 91 0.45 1.82 2.02
N THR A 92 1.60 1.33 1.57
CA THR A 92 2.70 2.20 1.09
C THR A 92 2.99 1.95 -0.38
N SER A 93 3.31 3.02 -1.13
CA SER A 93 3.65 2.90 -2.55
C SER A 93 2.57 2.18 -3.37
N SER A 94 2.88 1.07 -4.07
CA SER A 94 1.88 0.23 -4.77
C SER A 94 0.79 -0.28 -3.83
N GLY A 95 1.14 -0.65 -2.58
CA GLY A 95 0.17 -0.98 -1.55
C GLY A 95 -0.75 0.20 -1.20
N GLY A 96 -0.22 1.42 -1.26
CA GLY A 96 -1.01 2.64 -1.11
C GLY A 96 -2.08 2.78 -2.19
N ILE A 97 -1.77 2.41 -3.43
CA ILE A 97 -2.76 2.35 -4.53
C ILE A 97 -3.82 1.27 -4.24
N ALA A 98 -3.38 0.08 -3.82
CA ALA A 98 -4.30 -1.03 -3.54
C ALA A 98 -5.29 -0.70 -2.42
N VAL A 99 -4.86 0.01 -1.35
CA VAL A 99 -5.76 0.40 -0.27
C VAL A 99 -6.70 1.55 -0.64
N LEU A 100 -6.33 2.41 -1.58
CA LEU A 100 -7.26 3.39 -2.18
C LEU A 100 -8.37 2.68 -2.95
N ASP A 101 -8.03 1.67 -3.74
CA ASP A 101 -9.02 0.86 -4.46
C ASP A 101 -9.88 0.03 -3.51
N LEU A 102 -9.27 -0.55 -2.46
CA LEU A 102 -9.98 -1.27 -1.40
C LEU A 102 -11.03 -0.37 -0.71
N LEU A 103 -10.66 0.86 -0.38
CA LEU A 103 -11.59 1.80 0.24
C LEU A 103 -12.75 2.16 -0.69
N ALA A 104 -12.49 2.31 -1.98
CA ALA A 104 -13.54 2.60 -2.97
C ALA A 104 -14.53 1.45 -3.15
N ARG A 105 -14.06 0.19 -3.11
CA ARG A 105 -14.88 -1.01 -3.35
C ARG A 105 -15.54 -1.56 -2.09
N HIS A 106 -14.81 -1.61 -0.98
CA HIS A 106 -15.20 -2.31 0.25
C HIS A 106 -15.18 -1.41 1.51
N PRO A 107 -15.77 -0.19 1.49
CA PRO A 107 -15.64 0.77 2.59
C PRO A 107 -16.23 0.30 3.91
N ARG A 108 -17.15 -0.68 3.89
CA ARG A 108 -17.87 -1.11 5.10
C ARG A 108 -16.98 -1.85 6.10
N ARG A 109 -15.91 -2.50 5.63
CA ARG A 109 -14.98 -3.26 6.47
C ARG A 109 -13.82 -2.41 7.01
N LEU A 110 -13.80 -1.11 6.70
CA LEU A 110 -12.68 -0.23 7.00
C LEU A 110 -13.06 0.82 8.03
N ALA A 111 -12.33 0.88 9.14
CA ALA A 111 -12.44 1.92 10.14
C ALA A 111 -11.74 3.20 9.67
N HIS A 112 -10.48 3.07 9.26
CA HIS A 112 -9.68 4.14 8.68
C HIS A 112 -8.57 3.59 7.79
N VAL A 113 -8.21 4.33 6.75
CA VAL A 113 -7.16 3.98 5.79
C VAL A 113 -6.09 5.06 5.78
N VAL A 114 -4.83 4.65 5.84
CA VAL A 114 -3.68 5.51 5.58
C VAL A 114 -2.97 5.00 4.33
N ALA A 115 -2.87 5.82 3.30
CA ALA A 115 -2.13 5.54 2.07
C ALA A 115 -0.89 6.43 2.02
N HIS A 116 0.30 5.84 2.21
CA HIS A 116 1.58 6.55 2.19
C HIS A 116 2.15 6.58 0.77
N GLU A 117 2.28 7.79 0.24
CA GLU A 117 2.87 8.09 -1.07
C GLU A 117 2.43 7.11 -2.19
N PRO A 118 1.13 6.94 -2.41
CA PRO A 118 0.66 6.14 -3.54
C PRO A 118 1.10 6.81 -4.86
N PRO A 119 1.83 6.11 -5.77
CA PRO A 119 2.38 6.72 -6.98
C PRO A 119 1.31 6.94 -8.06
N CYS A 120 0.25 7.67 -7.71
CA CYS A 120 -0.84 8.07 -8.60
C CYS A 120 -0.41 9.27 -9.48
N VAL A 121 0.76 9.19 -10.09
CA VAL A 121 1.40 10.32 -10.82
C VAL A 121 0.55 10.87 -11.97
N THR A 122 -0.39 10.09 -12.48
CA THR A 122 -1.36 10.52 -13.51
C THR A 122 -2.30 11.64 -13.04
N VAL A 123 -2.40 11.90 -11.74
CA VAL A 123 -3.18 13.04 -11.22
C VAL A 123 -2.47 14.39 -11.39
N LEU A 124 -1.16 14.41 -11.63
CA LEU A 124 -0.40 15.64 -11.90
C LEU A 124 -0.82 16.29 -13.22
N PRO A 125 -0.65 17.60 -13.39
CA PRO A 125 -0.98 18.29 -14.67
C PRO A 125 -0.29 17.70 -15.90
N ASP A 126 0.97 17.27 -15.73
CA ASP A 126 1.83 16.59 -16.72
C ASP A 126 1.93 15.08 -16.45
N GLY A 127 0.91 14.50 -15.84
CA GLY A 127 0.93 13.15 -15.26
C GLY A 127 1.31 12.04 -16.23
N ARG A 128 1.00 12.17 -17.53
CA ARG A 128 1.42 11.19 -18.54
C ARG A 128 2.95 11.20 -18.68
N GLU A 129 3.56 12.37 -18.84
CA GLU A 129 5.01 12.51 -18.96
C GLU A 129 5.71 12.06 -17.70
N ARG A 130 5.22 12.46 -16.52
CA ARG A 130 5.77 12.05 -15.23
C ARG A 130 5.69 10.54 -15.04
N ARG A 131 4.64 9.92 -15.50
CA ARG A 131 4.52 8.46 -15.47
C ARG A 131 5.56 7.78 -16.36
N GLU A 132 5.76 8.29 -17.57
CA GLU A 132 6.77 7.78 -18.49
C GLU A 132 8.19 7.96 -17.93
N GLU A 133 8.47 9.12 -17.31
CA GLU A 133 9.73 9.37 -16.61
C GLU A 133 9.94 8.41 -15.44
N LEU A 134 8.94 8.23 -14.59
CA LEU A 134 8.99 7.29 -13.47
C LEU A 134 9.28 5.86 -13.93
N ILE A 135 8.57 5.40 -14.96
CA ILE A 135 8.79 4.08 -15.55
C ILE A 135 10.21 4.00 -16.13
N GLY A 136 10.65 5.03 -16.87
CA GLY A 136 11.99 5.07 -17.46
C GLY A 136 13.12 5.08 -16.42
N GLN A 137 12.93 5.74 -15.30
CA GLN A 137 13.91 5.75 -14.19
C GLN A 137 14.02 4.39 -13.51
N LEU A 138 12.88 3.70 -13.29
CA LEU A 138 12.84 2.40 -12.61
C LEU A 138 13.15 1.22 -13.54
N ASP A 139 12.75 1.32 -14.82
CA ASP A 139 12.83 0.26 -15.85
C ASP A 139 13.84 0.62 -16.97
N GLY A 140 14.83 1.49 -16.69
CA GLY A 140 15.78 2.04 -17.64
C GLY A 140 16.91 1.09 -18.07
N PRO A 141 17.89 1.57 -18.88
CA PRO A 141 19.01 0.77 -19.34
C PRO A 141 19.87 0.25 -18.20
N GLY A 142 19.92 -1.06 -18.03
CA GLY A 142 20.54 -1.79 -16.90
C GLY A 142 19.60 -2.79 -16.25
N ARG A 143 18.34 -2.84 -16.68
CA ARG A 143 17.38 -3.86 -16.27
C ARG A 143 17.93 -5.27 -16.55
N PRO A 144 17.83 -6.21 -15.58
CA PRO A 144 18.03 -7.62 -15.89
C PRO A 144 17.03 -8.04 -16.98
N PRO A 145 17.44 -8.90 -17.93
CA PRO A 145 16.55 -9.40 -18.97
C PRO A 145 15.29 -9.99 -18.35
N ALA A 146 14.17 -9.95 -19.08
CA ALA A 146 12.88 -10.51 -18.65
C ALA A 146 12.97 -12.01 -18.25
N GLU A 147 13.97 -12.69 -18.77
CA GLU A 147 14.36 -14.05 -18.38
C GLU A 147 14.89 -14.04 -16.93
N GLY A 148 14.11 -14.60 -16.01
CA GLY A 148 14.38 -14.58 -14.57
C GLY A 148 13.84 -13.36 -13.79
N ALA A 149 12.99 -12.54 -14.40
CA ALA A 149 12.34 -11.42 -13.69
C ALA A 149 11.60 -11.89 -12.43
N ASP A 150 10.95 -13.05 -12.47
CA ASP A 150 10.20 -13.62 -11.34
C ASP A 150 11.10 -14.14 -10.20
N ALA A 151 12.42 -14.15 -10.39
CA ALA A 151 13.39 -14.66 -9.39
C ALA A 151 13.66 -13.65 -8.26
N THR A 152 13.26 -12.39 -8.40
CA THR A 152 13.44 -11.36 -7.37
C THR A 152 12.18 -10.50 -7.24
N PRO A 153 11.87 -9.99 -6.02
CA PRO A 153 10.73 -9.08 -5.84
C PRO A 153 10.80 -7.82 -6.71
N MET A 154 12.00 -7.27 -6.93
CA MET A 154 12.20 -6.12 -7.81
C MET A 154 11.93 -6.48 -9.28
N GLY A 155 12.35 -7.66 -9.72
CA GLY A 155 12.05 -8.15 -11.08
C GLY A 155 10.55 -8.31 -11.30
N VAL A 156 9.83 -8.93 -10.36
CA VAL A 156 8.37 -9.05 -10.39
C VAL A 156 7.71 -7.67 -10.42
N PHE A 157 8.17 -6.73 -9.59
CA PHE A 157 7.65 -5.37 -9.57
C PHE A 157 7.76 -4.69 -10.95
N LEU A 158 8.94 -4.69 -11.53
CA LEU A 158 9.20 -4.04 -12.82
C LEU A 158 8.44 -4.71 -13.97
N ALA A 159 8.35 -6.04 -13.95
CA ALA A 159 7.71 -6.79 -15.02
C ALA A 159 6.18 -6.72 -14.96
N HIS A 160 5.57 -6.84 -13.78
CA HIS A 160 4.15 -7.17 -13.65
C HIS A 160 3.33 -6.14 -12.86
N VAL A 161 3.96 -5.27 -12.05
CA VAL A 161 3.24 -4.36 -11.13
C VAL A 161 3.36 -2.91 -11.54
N LEU A 162 4.57 -2.42 -11.85
CA LEU A 162 4.87 -0.99 -12.05
C LEU A 162 3.93 -0.33 -13.08
N ARG A 163 3.78 -0.93 -14.26
CA ARG A 163 3.03 -0.31 -15.37
C ARG A 163 1.52 -0.26 -15.11
N PRO A 164 0.85 -1.34 -14.68
CA PRO A 164 -0.57 -1.29 -14.34
C PRO A 164 -0.87 -0.36 -13.17
N PHE A 165 -0.08 -0.43 -12.10
CA PHE A 165 -0.31 0.37 -10.89
C PHE A 165 -0.08 1.86 -11.13
N SER A 166 0.99 2.25 -11.84
CA SER A 166 1.25 3.66 -12.15
C SER A 166 0.20 4.30 -13.08
N ALA A 167 -0.67 3.51 -13.69
CA ALA A 167 -1.79 3.99 -14.50
C ALA A 167 -3.07 4.22 -13.68
N TYR A 168 -3.10 3.83 -12.41
CA TYR A 168 -4.28 3.94 -11.56
C TYR A 168 -4.68 5.40 -11.34
N VAL A 169 -5.99 5.65 -11.40
CA VAL A 169 -6.60 6.94 -11.09
C VAL A 169 -7.57 6.74 -9.93
N PRO A 170 -7.31 7.35 -8.77
CA PRO A 170 -8.20 7.22 -7.61
C PRO A 170 -9.61 7.71 -7.90
N SER A 171 -10.61 6.97 -7.42
CA SER A 171 -12.00 7.36 -7.54
C SER A 171 -12.31 8.57 -6.64
N PRO A 172 -13.02 9.60 -7.12
CA PRO A 172 -13.45 10.73 -6.30
C PRO A 172 -14.55 10.37 -5.29
N THR A 173 -15.11 9.16 -5.36
CA THR A 173 -16.21 8.68 -4.50
C THR A 173 -15.74 7.95 -3.25
N SER A 174 -14.44 7.95 -2.96
CA SER A 174 -13.92 7.36 -1.71
C SER A 174 -14.50 8.10 -0.50
N PRO A 175 -14.86 7.38 0.60
CA PRO A 175 -15.37 8.01 1.82
C PRO A 175 -14.27 8.87 2.46
N GLU A 176 -14.27 10.14 2.16
CA GLU A 176 -13.23 11.15 2.52
C GLU A 176 -12.87 11.14 4.00
N ARG A 177 -13.86 10.90 4.87
CA ARG A 177 -13.66 10.88 6.34
C ARG A 177 -12.86 9.68 6.86
N ARG A 178 -12.63 8.66 6.04
CA ARG A 178 -11.92 7.42 6.42
C ARG A 178 -10.57 7.29 5.77
N LEU A 179 -10.07 8.36 5.13
CA LEU A 179 -8.81 8.34 4.41
C LEU A 179 -7.91 9.46 4.89
N THR A 180 -6.66 9.11 5.13
CA THR A 180 -5.54 10.04 5.33
C THR A 180 -4.45 9.67 4.33
N LEU A 181 -3.90 10.65 3.63
CA LEU A 181 -2.67 10.46 2.87
C LEU A 181 -1.45 10.72 3.75
N GLY A 182 -0.44 9.88 3.58
CA GLY A 182 0.87 10.06 4.19
C GLY A 182 1.88 10.59 3.19
N VAL A 183 2.78 11.47 3.65
CA VAL A 183 3.95 11.94 2.91
C VAL A 183 5.16 11.88 3.83
N GLY A 184 6.29 11.38 3.31
CA GLY A 184 7.56 11.43 4.04
C GLY A 184 8.08 12.87 4.15
N THR A 185 8.58 13.27 5.31
CA THR A 185 9.14 14.61 5.51
C THR A 185 10.26 14.93 4.53
N GLU A 186 11.00 13.90 4.08
CA GLU A 186 12.10 14.03 3.12
C GLU A 186 11.62 13.93 1.66
N SER A 187 10.36 13.57 1.40
CA SER A 187 9.78 13.49 0.06
C SER A 187 9.16 14.80 -0.43
N ARG A 188 9.09 15.83 0.43
CA ARG A 188 8.56 17.13 0.08
C ARG A 188 9.34 17.75 -1.08
N GLY A 189 8.63 18.22 -2.13
CA GLY A 189 9.23 18.73 -3.35
C GLY A 189 9.80 17.66 -4.29
N GLN A 190 9.54 16.38 -4.03
CA GLN A 190 9.86 15.28 -4.92
C GLN A 190 8.58 14.72 -5.56
N LEU A 191 8.72 13.99 -6.66
CA LEU A 191 7.59 13.51 -7.47
C LEU A 191 6.48 12.83 -6.66
N LEU A 192 6.81 11.92 -5.74
CA LEU A 192 5.81 11.18 -4.97
C LEU A 192 5.20 11.99 -3.85
N GLY A 193 5.99 12.87 -3.21
CA GLY A 193 5.49 13.84 -2.24
C GLY A 193 4.52 14.84 -2.88
N ASP A 194 4.90 15.45 -4.00
CA ASP A 194 4.04 16.37 -4.76
C ASP A 194 2.76 15.68 -5.24
N THR A 195 2.86 14.41 -5.61
CA THR A 195 1.69 13.58 -5.99
C THR A 195 0.74 13.40 -4.82
N ALA A 196 1.26 13.07 -3.63
CA ALA A 196 0.44 12.90 -2.42
C ALA A 196 -0.22 14.22 -2.00
N GLU A 197 0.51 15.35 -2.05
CA GLU A 197 -0.02 16.69 -1.74
C GLU A 197 -1.16 17.09 -2.69
N LEU A 198 -0.96 16.90 -3.99
CA LEU A 198 -2.00 17.24 -4.97
C LEU A 198 -3.22 16.33 -4.83
N LEU A 199 -2.99 15.04 -4.58
CA LEU A 199 -4.07 14.08 -4.38
C LEU A 199 -4.88 14.44 -3.11
N ALA A 200 -4.22 14.75 -1.99
CA ALA A 200 -4.89 15.19 -0.77
C ALA A 200 -5.75 16.44 -1.00
N THR A 201 -5.19 17.41 -1.73
CA THR A 201 -5.91 18.65 -2.10
C THR A 201 -7.14 18.35 -2.96
N ARG A 202 -7.00 17.51 -4.00
CA ARG A 202 -8.11 17.17 -4.90
C ARG A 202 -9.23 16.41 -4.23
N LEU A 203 -8.89 15.53 -3.30
CA LEU A 203 -9.86 14.72 -2.56
C LEU A 203 -10.35 15.43 -1.29
N SER A 204 -9.81 16.62 -0.95
CA SER A 204 -10.14 17.37 0.28
C SER A 204 -9.97 16.54 1.55
N ILE A 205 -8.91 15.74 1.62
CA ILE A 205 -8.61 14.83 2.74
C ILE A 205 -7.34 15.25 3.49
N PRO A 206 -7.16 14.80 4.75
CA PRO A 206 -5.96 15.07 5.52
C PRO A 206 -4.68 14.54 4.83
N LEU A 207 -3.61 15.32 4.93
CA LEU A 207 -2.24 14.92 4.59
C LEU A 207 -1.41 14.96 5.88
N MET A 208 -0.76 13.84 6.21
CA MET A 208 0.06 13.69 7.41
C MET A 208 1.52 13.47 7.05
N ASP A 209 2.42 14.14 7.80
CA ASP A 209 3.85 13.91 7.68
C ASP A 209 4.27 12.64 8.41
N PHE A 210 5.11 11.83 7.76
CA PHE A 210 5.72 10.64 8.32
C PHE A 210 7.25 10.76 8.31
N PRO A 211 7.96 10.11 9.25
CA PRO A 211 9.42 10.09 9.28
C PRO A 211 10.04 9.53 8.00
N GLY A 212 11.14 10.11 7.55
CA GLY A 212 11.88 9.71 6.36
C GLY A 212 11.26 10.14 5.04
N GLY A 213 11.60 9.43 3.99
CA GLY A 213 11.09 9.64 2.63
C GLY A 213 10.14 8.52 2.18
N HIS A 214 10.18 8.20 0.88
CA HIS A 214 9.35 7.14 0.29
C HIS A 214 9.55 5.76 0.96
N LEU A 215 10.76 5.50 1.43
CA LEU A 215 11.13 4.27 2.14
C LEU A 215 11.12 4.44 3.67
N GLY A 216 10.47 5.46 4.21
CA GLY A 216 10.42 5.76 5.64
C GLY A 216 9.96 4.58 6.52
N THR A 217 9.13 3.69 6.00
CA THR A 217 8.74 2.44 6.67
C THR A 217 9.93 1.49 6.92
N LEU A 218 10.99 1.60 6.13
CA LEU A 218 12.21 0.78 6.21
C LEU A 218 13.34 1.51 6.92
N ASP A 219 13.49 2.82 6.64
CA ASP A 219 14.59 3.63 7.14
C ASP A 219 14.36 4.12 8.58
N HIS A 220 13.10 4.35 8.96
CA HIS A 220 12.66 4.84 10.27
C HIS A 220 11.49 4.01 10.85
N PRO A 221 11.61 2.66 10.93
CA PRO A 221 10.45 1.79 11.17
C PRO A 221 9.77 2.02 12.52
N VAL A 222 10.50 2.40 13.56
CA VAL A 222 9.94 2.60 14.91
C VAL A 222 9.16 3.92 14.98
N GLU A 223 9.78 5.01 14.56
CA GLU A 223 9.19 6.35 14.54
C GLU A 223 7.99 6.40 13.58
N PHE A 224 8.13 5.73 12.44
CA PHE A 224 7.04 5.61 11.47
C PHE A 224 5.86 4.83 12.05
N ALA A 225 6.11 3.70 12.73
CA ALA A 225 5.06 2.91 13.38
C ALA A 225 4.32 3.71 14.45
N ASP A 226 5.03 4.49 15.27
CA ASP A 226 4.43 5.33 16.30
C ASP A 226 3.53 6.41 15.67
N ALA A 227 4.01 7.12 14.66
CA ALA A 227 3.23 8.12 13.94
C ALA A 227 1.99 7.51 13.25
N LEU A 228 2.14 6.33 12.65
CA LEU A 228 1.03 5.61 12.01
C LEU A 228 -0.02 5.19 13.03
N ALA A 229 0.40 4.60 14.14
CA ALA A 229 -0.50 4.18 15.20
C ALA A 229 -1.30 5.36 15.80
N ASP A 230 -0.64 6.49 16.01
CA ASP A 230 -1.29 7.70 16.53
C ASP A 230 -2.28 8.28 15.53
N THR A 231 -1.94 8.30 14.23
CA THR A 231 -2.83 8.74 13.16
C THR A 231 -4.10 7.88 13.09
N LEU A 232 -3.94 6.55 13.09
CA LEU A 232 -5.06 5.60 13.01
C LEU A 232 -5.98 5.71 14.23
N LEU A 233 -5.43 5.74 15.45
CA LEU A 233 -6.22 5.75 16.67
C LEU A 233 -6.84 7.12 16.99
N SER A 234 -6.30 8.22 16.50
CA SER A 234 -6.90 9.55 16.65
C SER A 234 -8.12 9.73 15.74
N SER A 235 -8.12 9.12 14.55
CA SER A 235 -9.26 9.17 13.62
C SER A 235 -10.52 8.49 14.17
N ALA A 236 -10.37 7.46 15.00
CA ALA A 236 -11.48 6.78 15.66
C ALA A 236 -12.23 7.70 16.65
N ARG A 237 -11.53 8.63 17.31
CA ARG A 237 -12.10 9.55 18.30
C ARG A 237 -12.93 10.68 17.69
N THR A 238 -12.71 11.01 16.43
CA THR A 238 -13.43 12.07 15.70
C THR A 238 -14.70 11.56 15.03
N SER A 239 -14.91 10.25 14.97
CA SER A 239 -16.04 9.60 14.31
C SER A 239 -17.14 9.14 15.29
N SER A 240 -16.94 9.35 16.60
CA SER A 240 -17.87 9.07 17.70
C SER A 240 -18.59 10.35 18.14
#